data_21eeb10c32fa65c0ddd697b3de79958d
#
_entry.id   21eeb10c32fa65c0ddd697b3de79958d
#
_cell.length_a   1.000
_cell.length_b   1.000
_cell.length_c   1.000
_cell.angle_alpha   90.00
_cell.angle_beta   90.00
_cell.angle_gamma   90.00
#
_symmetry.space_group_name_H-M   'P 1'
#
loop_
_entity.id
_entity.type
_entity.pdbx_description
1 polymer ?
#
loop_
_entity_poly.entity_id
_entity_poly.type
_entity_poly.pdbx_seq_one_letter_code
_entity_poly.pdbx_strand_id
1 'polypeptide(L)'
;MLPYATPEWVAALGKVYRENPENQSKNFKGMTLFASFRISADPKFGIEKDIYFSLHVKDGVMQDDSMMLSKDDAETKSDLVFGATPSIWKKLIKKEQGFISLFMTAKIKLDKGDVKRALTIAPKSSVIVDLLNKVGTEWPDEMSPQRLEEYKAHVKAFREKLKI
;
A
#
# COMPACT_ATOMS: atom_id res chain seq x y z
N MET A 1 2.87 -7.05 -15.04
CA MET A 1 2.32 -5.99 -14.19
C MET A 1 0.98 -6.40 -13.59
N LEU A 2 0.71 -5.99 -12.39
CA LEU A 2 -0.55 -6.26 -11.71
C LEU A 2 -1.34 -4.97 -11.52
N PRO A 3 -2.69 -5.05 -11.55
CA PRO A 3 -3.52 -3.85 -11.34
C PRO A 3 -3.31 -3.27 -9.94
N TYR A 4 -3.16 -1.95 -9.91
CA TYR A 4 -2.95 -1.18 -8.68
C TYR A 4 -4.03 -1.46 -7.64
N ALA A 5 -3.61 -1.56 -6.38
CA ALA A 5 -4.50 -1.67 -5.22
C ALA A 5 -5.47 -2.87 -5.28
N THR A 6 -4.99 -3.99 -5.79
CA THR A 6 -5.75 -5.26 -5.80
C THR A 6 -5.14 -6.26 -4.83
N PRO A 7 -5.91 -7.29 -4.41
CA PRO A 7 -5.37 -8.35 -3.56
C PRO A 7 -4.14 -9.03 -4.17
N GLU A 8 -4.14 -9.24 -5.48
CA GLU A 8 -3.03 -9.85 -6.21
C GLU A 8 -1.76 -8.99 -6.14
N TRP A 9 -1.93 -7.67 -6.23
CA TRP A 9 -0.83 -6.71 -6.14
C TRP A 9 -0.20 -6.72 -4.75
N VAL A 10 -1.01 -6.73 -3.68
CA VAL A 10 -0.52 -6.81 -2.30
C VAL A 10 0.14 -8.17 -2.03
N ALA A 11 -0.45 -9.26 -2.51
CA ALA A 11 0.13 -10.61 -2.35
C ALA A 11 1.48 -10.72 -3.05
N ALA A 12 1.61 -10.14 -4.24
CA ALA A 12 2.87 -10.14 -4.98
C ALA A 12 3.96 -9.33 -4.25
N LEU A 13 3.61 -8.21 -3.63
CA LEU A 13 4.54 -7.47 -2.79
C LEU A 13 5.07 -8.33 -1.64
N GLY A 14 4.19 -9.04 -0.94
CA GLY A 14 4.57 -9.94 0.13
C GLY A 14 5.52 -11.05 -0.34
N LYS A 15 5.25 -11.59 -1.52
CA LYS A 15 6.10 -12.62 -2.13
C LYS A 15 7.51 -12.11 -2.42
N VAL A 16 7.64 -10.98 -3.12
CA VAL A 16 8.98 -10.44 -3.46
C VAL A 16 9.72 -9.97 -2.20
N TYR A 17 9.02 -9.52 -1.18
CA TYR A 17 9.61 -9.21 0.12
C TYR A 17 10.29 -10.46 0.72
N ARG A 18 9.56 -11.57 0.77
CA ARG A 18 10.04 -12.83 1.37
C ARG A 18 11.14 -13.52 0.55
N GLU A 19 11.20 -13.28 -0.75
CA GLU A 19 12.23 -13.84 -1.64
C GLU A 19 13.63 -13.26 -1.37
N ASN A 20 13.73 -12.09 -0.73
CA ASN A 20 15.01 -11.49 -0.37
C ASN A 20 15.24 -11.61 1.15
N PRO A 21 16.15 -12.54 1.59
CA PRO A 21 16.43 -12.72 3.02
C PRO A 21 16.97 -11.47 3.72
N GLU A 22 17.58 -10.54 2.99
CA GLU A 22 18.08 -9.27 3.55
C GLU A 22 16.95 -8.39 4.10
N ASN A 23 15.72 -8.57 3.63
CA ASN A 23 14.59 -7.82 4.16
C ASN A 23 14.35 -8.16 5.64
N GLN A 24 14.47 -9.43 6.02
CA GLN A 24 14.39 -9.85 7.42
C GLN A 24 15.66 -9.58 8.19
N SER A 25 16.82 -9.95 7.65
CA SER A 25 18.09 -9.91 8.37
C SER A 25 18.72 -8.53 8.47
N LYS A 26 18.34 -7.60 7.61
CA LYS A 26 18.97 -6.27 7.51
C LYS A 26 17.96 -5.14 7.43
N ASN A 27 17.19 -5.06 6.33
CA ASN A 27 16.34 -3.88 6.05
C ASN A 27 15.27 -3.63 7.11
N PHE A 28 14.63 -4.70 7.58
CA PHE A 28 13.54 -4.65 8.58
C PHE A 28 13.88 -5.45 9.83
N LYS A 29 15.17 -5.66 10.10
CA LYS A 29 15.62 -6.45 11.25
C LYS A 29 15.00 -5.95 12.54
N GLY A 30 14.37 -6.88 13.27
CA GLY A 30 13.75 -6.59 14.56
C GLY A 30 12.48 -5.73 14.51
N MET A 31 12.03 -5.36 13.31
CA MET A 31 10.83 -4.53 13.18
C MET A 31 9.57 -5.37 13.31
N THR A 32 8.66 -4.92 14.18
CA THR A 32 7.29 -5.43 14.26
C THR A 32 6.35 -4.24 14.08
N LEU A 33 5.56 -4.28 13.01
CA LEU A 33 4.70 -3.18 12.62
C LEU A 33 3.51 -3.69 11.83
N PHE A 34 2.32 -3.23 12.18
CA PHE A 34 1.13 -3.38 11.35
C PHE A 34 0.78 -1.99 10.81
N ALA A 35 1.04 -1.78 9.54
CA ALA A 35 0.76 -0.50 8.87
C ALA A 35 -0.31 -0.70 7.82
N SER A 36 -1.30 0.20 7.79
CA SER A 36 -2.30 0.25 6.73
C SER A 36 -2.16 1.52 5.91
N PHE A 37 -2.58 1.41 4.66
CA PHE A 37 -2.49 2.46 3.67
C PHE A 37 -3.87 2.71 3.09
N ARG A 38 -4.36 3.92 3.29
CA ARG A 38 -5.64 4.37 2.73
C ARG A 38 -5.39 5.01 1.37
N ILE A 39 -6.09 4.49 0.38
CA ILE A 39 -6.11 5.05 -0.96
C ILE A 39 -7.46 5.74 -1.10
N SER A 40 -7.45 7.07 -1.20
CA SER A 40 -8.69 7.84 -1.31
C SER A 40 -9.41 7.55 -2.61
N ALA A 41 -10.74 7.59 -2.57
CA ALA A 41 -11.56 7.47 -3.76
C ALA A 41 -11.15 8.49 -4.83
N ASP A 42 -11.05 8.03 -6.06
CA ASP A 42 -10.74 8.89 -7.22
C ASP A 42 -11.31 8.24 -8.49
N PRO A 43 -12.31 8.89 -9.13
CA PRO A 43 -12.92 8.34 -10.34
C PRO A 43 -11.94 8.12 -11.49
N LYS A 44 -10.90 8.93 -11.61
CA LYS A 44 -9.86 8.75 -12.64
C LYS A 44 -9.11 7.43 -12.50
N PHE A 45 -9.01 6.92 -11.29
CA PHE A 45 -8.39 5.64 -10.99
C PHE A 45 -9.41 4.50 -10.86
N GLY A 46 -10.69 4.76 -11.18
CA GLY A 46 -11.73 3.75 -11.05
C GLY A 46 -12.01 3.32 -9.61
N ILE A 47 -11.66 4.14 -8.64
CA ILE A 47 -11.82 3.86 -7.21
C ILE A 47 -12.97 4.70 -6.68
N GLU A 48 -14.12 4.06 -6.42
CA GLU A 48 -15.35 4.74 -5.99
C GLU A 48 -15.39 5.03 -4.49
N LYS A 49 -14.76 4.18 -3.69
CA LYS A 49 -14.65 4.31 -2.24
C LYS A 49 -13.21 4.10 -1.83
N ASP A 50 -12.80 4.69 -0.71
CA ASP A 50 -11.47 4.48 -0.15
C ASP A 50 -11.14 2.98 -0.06
N ILE A 51 -9.91 2.65 -0.41
CA ILE A 51 -9.37 1.29 -0.30
C ILE A 51 -8.31 1.30 0.79
N TYR A 52 -8.30 0.27 1.61
CA TYR A 52 -7.27 0.05 2.62
C TYR A 52 -6.54 -1.24 2.34
N PHE A 53 -5.22 -1.21 2.36
CA PHE A 53 -4.41 -2.42 2.39
C PHE A 53 -3.39 -2.33 3.52
N SER A 54 -2.91 -3.48 3.99
CA SER A 54 -1.98 -3.54 5.10
C SER A 54 -0.70 -4.26 4.74
N LEU A 55 0.37 -3.86 5.43
CA LEU A 55 1.62 -4.60 5.47
C LEU A 55 1.89 -4.91 6.95
N HIS A 56 1.95 -6.19 7.27
CA HIS A 56 2.21 -6.66 8.61
C HIS A 56 3.57 -7.36 8.65
N VAL A 57 4.50 -6.77 9.38
CA VAL A 57 5.84 -7.31 9.56
C VAL A 57 6.02 -7.67 11.03
N LYS A 58 6.51 -8.87 11.31
CA LYS A 58 6.81 -9.34 12.66
C LYS A 58 8.25 -9.85 12.72
N ASP A 59 9.08 -9.22 13.54
CA ASP A 59 10.51 -9.50 13.59
C ASP A 59 11.18 -9.52 12.21
N GLY A 60 10.79 -8.57 11.36
CA GLY A 60 11.31 -8.44 10.00
C GLY A 60 10.68 -9.38 8.98
N VAL A 61 9.76 -10.26 9.38
CA VAL A 61 9.09 -11.22 8.48
C VAL A 61 7.73 -10.69 8.05
N MET A 62 7.52 -10.58 6.74
CA MET A 62 6.21 -10.20 6.19
C MET A 62 5.21 -11.32 6.44
N GLN A 63 4.12 -10.98 7.12
CA GLN A 63 3.08 -11.93 7.50
C GLN A 63 2.06 -12.13 6.37
N ASP A 64 1.42 -13.30 6.35
CA ASP A 64 0.43 -13.66 5.32
C ASP A 64 -0.87 -12.86 5.43
N ASP A 65 -1.14 -12.24 6.58
CA ASP A 65 -2.28 -11.36 6.78
C ASP A 65 -2.06 -9.93 6.27
N SER A 66 -0.95 -9.69 5.56
CA SER A 66 -0.77 -8.48 4.76
C SER A 66 -1.74 -8.51 3.58
N MET A 67 -2.82 -7.75 3.65
CA MET A 67 -3.94 -7.89 2.73
C MET A 67 -4.79 -6.62 2.64
N MET A 68 -5.83 -6.68 1.80
CA MET A 68 -6.87 -5.66 1.76
C MET A 68 -7.75 -5.76 3.01
N LEU A 69 -8.11 -4.62 3.58
CA LEU A 69 -8.89 -4.54 4.81
C LEU A 69 -10.09 -3.60 4.65
N SER A 70 -11.10 -3.80 5.52
CA SER A 70 -12.11 -2.78 5.77
C SER A 70 -11.48 -1.59 6.51
N LYS A 71 -12.16 -0.43 6.48
CA LYS A 71 -11.74 0.74 7.25
C LYS A 71 -11.64 0.40 8.75
N ASP A 72 -12.65 -0.28 9.29
CA ASP A 72 -12.70 -0.62 10.71
C ASP A 72 -11.55 -1.54 11.11
N ASP A 73 -11.24 -2.55 10.31
CA ASP A 73 -10.12 -3.45 10.57
C ASP A 73 -8.77 -2.74 10.44
N ALA A 74 -8.63 -1.86 9.45
CA ALA A 74 -7.41 -1.07 9.28
C ALA A 74 -7.16 -0.19 10.51
N GLU A 75 -8.19 0.52 10.98
CA GLU A 75 -8.09 1.38 12.15
C GLU A 75 -7.87 0.60 13.45
N THR A 76 -8.49 -0.57 13.58
CA THR A 76 -8.41 -1.37 14.81
C THR A 76 -7.08 -2.12 14.93
N LYS A 77 -6.61 -2.72 13.84
CA LYS A 77 -5.43 -3.62 13.85
C LYS A 77 -4.13 -2.88 13.67
N SER A 78 -4.14 -1.70 13.03
CA SER A 78 -2.91 -1.02 12.64
C SER A 78 -2.31 -0.19 13.75
N ASP A 79 -0.99 -0.20 13.82
CA ASP A 79 -0.20 0.73 14.62
C ASP A 79 -0.17 2.11 13.96
N LEU A 80 -0.07 2.12 12.63
CA LEU A 80 -0.01 3.32 11.80
C LEU A 80 -0.96 3.16 10.61
N VAL A 81 -1.68 4.24 10.28
CA VAL A 81 -2.49 4.31 9.06
C VAL A 81 -2.08 5.58 8.31
N PHE A 82 -1.56 5.39 7.10
CA PHE A 82 -1.22 6.48 6.20
C PHE A 82 -2.30 6.62 5.13
N GLY A 83 -2.63 7.83 4.77
CA GLY A 83 -3.64 8.09 3.74
C GLY A 83 -3.18 9.09 2.70
N ALA A 84 -3.51 8.84 1.45
CA ALA A 84 -3.25 9.75 0.34
C ALA A 84 -4.15 9.42 -0.86
N THR A 85 -4.17 10.32 -1.83
CA THR A 85 -4.83 10.07 -3.11
C THR A 85 -4.03 9.07 -3.95
N PRO A 86 -4.67 8.38 -4.91
CA PRO A 86 -3.95 7.50 -5.82
C PRO A 86 -2.80 8.20 -6.57
N SER A 87 -3.01 9.46 -6.97
CA SER A 87 -1.99 10.26 -7.64
C SER A 87 -0.75 10.46 -6.79
N ILE A 88 -0.91 10.68 -5.49
CA ILE A 88 0.21 10.85 -4.56
C ILE A 88 0.93 9.52 -4.35
N TRP A 89 0.20 8.42 -4.15
CA TRP A 89 0.83 7.09 -4.07
C TRP A 89 1.59 6.74 -5.35
N LYS A 90 1.05 7.10 -6.50
CA LYS A 90 1.71 6.92 -7.81
C LYS A 90 3.03 7.67 -7.89
N LYS A 91 3.07 8.94 -7.45
CA LYS A 91 4.32 9.73 -7.40
C LYS A 91 5.37 9.07 -6.52
N LEU A 92 4.97 8.56 -5.36
CA LEU A 92 5.87 7.85 -4.46
C LEU A 92 6.43 6.58 -5.12
N ILE A 93 5.57 5.75 -5.67
CA ILE A 93 5.97 4.47 -6.28
C ILE A 93 6.82 4.69 -7.52
N LYS A 94 6.53 5.69 -8.33
CA LYS A 94 7.35 6.06 -9.50
C LYS A 94 8.62 6.81 -9.12
N LYS A 95 8.86 7.03 -7.83
CA LYS A 95 10.04 7.74 -7.30
C LYS A 95 10.16 9.19 -7.78
N GLU A 96 9.04 9.81 -8.13
CA GLU A 96 9.00 11.23 -8.49
C GLU A 96 9.18 12.12 -7.26
N GLN A 97 8.71 11.62 -6.10
CA GLN A 97 8.82 12.32 -4.83
C GLN A 97 8.93 11.30 -3.70
N GLY A 98 9.79 11.56 -2.70
CA GLY A 98 10.03 10.66 -1.59
C GLY A 98 8.94 10.72 -0.52
N PHE A 99 8.86 9.68 0.29
CA PHE A 99 7.86 9.57 1.37
C PHE A 99 7.95 10.73 2.36
N ILE A 100 9.16 11.04 2.84
CA ILE A 100 9.36 12.10 3.83
C ILE A 100 8.88 13.45 3.29
N SER A 101 9.20 13.77 2.04
CA SER A 101 8.76 15.01 1.39
C SER A 101 7.23 15.08 1.30
N LEU A 102 6.59 13.99 0.85
CA LEU A 102 5.14 13.93 0.76
C LEU A 102 4.45 14.00 2.12
N PHE A 103 5.05 13.38 3.13
CA PHE A 103 4.54 13.40 4.50
C PHE A 103 4.68 14.78 5.14
N MET A 104 5.83 15.42 5.01
CA MET A 104 6.09 16.76 5.58
C MET A 104 5.27 17.86 4.92
N THR A 105 4.86 17.68 3.67
CA THR A 105 3.97 18.61 2.96
C THR A 105 2.50 18.26 3.09
N ALA A 106 2.15 17.33 3.98
CA ALA A 106 0.78 16.88 4.27
C ALA A 106 0.04 16.27 3.06
N LYS A 107 0.77 15.81 2.05
CA LYS A 107 0.20 15.06 0.91
C LYS A 107 -0.04 13.61 1.25
N ILE A 108 0.83 13.02 2.09
CA ILE A 108 0.54 11.77 2.79
C ILE A 108 0.18 12.15 4.23
N LYS A 109 -1.00 11.73 4.67
CA LYS A 109 -1.53 12.03 6.00
C LYS A 109 -1.34 10.84 6.93
N LEU A 110 -1.10 11.11 8.20
CA LEU A 110 -1.13 10.09 9.23
C LEU A 110 -2.54 10.07 9.85
N ASP A 111 -3.34 9.10 9.42
CA ASP A 111 -4.72 8.97 9.89
C ASP A 111 -4.79 8.35 11.30
N LYS A 112 -3.79 7.52 11.65
CA LYS A 112 -3.65 6.92 12.97
C LYS A 112 -2.19 6.68 13.29
N GLY A 113 -1.82 6.88 14.53
CA GLY A 113 -0.51 6.53 15.07
C GLY A 113 0.33 7.72 15.52
N ASP A 114 1.51 7.41 16.01
CA ASP A 114 2.47 8.38 16.51
C ASP A 114 3.37 8.92 15.38
N VAL A 115 3.41 10.24 15.26
CA VAL A 115 4.24 10.94 14.25
C VAL A 115 5.71 10.56 14.38
N LYS A 116 6.22 10.46 15.61
CA LYS A 116 7.63 10.09 15.85
C LYS A 116 7.93 8.70 15.31
N ARG A 117 7.04 7.74 15.54
CA ARG A 117 7.19 6.37 15.00
C ARG A 117 7.12 6.38 13.47
N ALA A 118 6.19 7.14 12.90
CA ALA A 118 6.08 7.29 11.45
C ALA A 118 7.38 7.81 10.83
N LEU A 119 8.00 8.82 11.43
CA LEU A 119 9.26 9.37 10.96
C LEU A 119 10.43 8.38 11.15
N THR A 120 10.40 7.57 12.20
CA THR A 120 11.42 6.54 12.43
C THR A 120 11.41 5.46 11.36
N ILE A 121 10.24 5.06 10.88
CA ILE A 121 10.12 4.02 9.85
C ILE A 121 10.17 4.59 8.42
N ALA A 122 9.99 5.87 8.24
CA ALA A 122 9.92 6.50 6.92
C ALA A 122 11.10 6.16 5.99
N PRO A 123 12.36 6.06 6.45
CA PRO A 123 13.47 5.65 5.60
C PRO A 123 13.32 4.24 5.01
N LYS A 124 12.52 3.38 5.63
CA LYS A 124 12.26 2.01 5.14
C LYS A 124 11.29 1.99 3.97
N SER A 125 10.56 3.07 3.73
CA SER A 125 9.60 3.16 2.63
C SER A 125 10.26 2.94 1.26
N SER A 126 11.52 3.37 1.09
CA SER A 126 12.25 3.17 -0.16
C SER A 126 12.43 1.69 -0.53
N VAL A 127 12.60 0.82 0.47
CA VAL A 127 12.69 -0.63 0.24
C VAL A 127 11.36 -1.16 -0.30
N ILE A 128 10.25 -0.75 0.29
CA ILE A 128 8.91 -1.17 -0.16
C ILE A 128 8.63 -0.65 -1.57
N VAL A 129 8.99 0.59 -1.85
CA VAL A 129 8.86 1.18 -3.20
C VAL A 129 9.66 0.39 -4.23
N ASP A 130 10.89 0.01 -3.92
CA ASP A 130 11.71 -0.81 -4.81
C ASP A 130 11.07 -2.18 -5.07
N LEU A 131 10.49 -2.81 -4.04
CA LEU A 131 9.78 -4.08 -4.19
C LEU A 131 8.52 -3.92 -5.06
N LEU A 132 7.76 -2.85 -4.88
CA LEU A 132 6.60 -2.56 -5.72
C LEU A 132 7.00 -2.36 -7.19
N ASN A 133 8.17 -1.76 -7.45
CA ASN A 133 8.68 -1.62 -8.81
C ASN A 133 9.11 -2.96 -9.41
N LYS A 134 9.54 -3.92 -8.59
CA LYS A 134 9.80 -5.29 -9.06
C LYS A 134 8.51 -6.02 -9.43
N VAL A 135 7.45 -5.84 -8.66
CA VAL A 135 6.12 -6.38 -8.96
C VAL A 135 5.60 -5.80 -10.28
N GLY A 136 5.76 -4.51 -10.45
CA GLY A 136 5.20 -3.76 -11.56
C GLY A 136 3.71 -3.47 -11.36
N THR A 137 3.31 -2.24 -11.66
CA THR A 137 1.95 -1.77 -11.42
C THR A 137 1.30 -1.31 -12.71
N GLU A 138 0.13 -1.86 -12.98
CA GLU A 138 -0.76 -1.36 -14.04
C GLU A 138 -1.64 -0.27 -13.42
N TRP A 139 -1.43 0.98 -13.87
CA TRP A 139 -2.09 2.14 -13.30
C TRP A 139 -3.45 2.39 -13.96
N PRO A 140 -4.54 2.49 -13.17
CA PRO A 140 -5.88 2.67 -13.75
C PRO A 140 -6.05 3.91 -14.60
N ASP A 141 -5.39 5.03 -14.26
CA ASP A 141 -5.46 6.27 -15.02
C ASP A 141 -4.74 6.21 -16.38
N GLU A 142 -3.97 5.15 -16.61
CA GLU A 142 -3.28 4.87 -17.89
C GLU A 142 -3.96 3.77 -18.69
N MET A 143 -5.03 3.18 -18.18
CA MET A 143 -5.79 2.12 -18.86
C MET A 143 -6.66 2.67 -19.99
N SER A 144 -6.89 1.82 -21.01
CA SER A 144 -7.94 2.09 -21.99
C SER A 144 -9.32 2.12 -21.30
N PRO A 145 -10.33 2.77 -21.90
CA PRO A 145 -11.67 2.77 -21.33
C PRO A 145 -12.22 1.38 -21.04
N GLN A 146 -11.99 0.43 -21.96
CA GLN A 146 -12.41 -0.97 -21.77
C GLN A 146 -11.69 -1.62 -20.58
N ARG A 147 -10.37 -1.46 -20.51
CA ARG A 147 -9.57 -2.03 -19.43
C ARG A 147 -9.94 -1.43 -18.08
N LEU A 148 -10.24 -0.14 -18.04
CA LEU A 148 -10.69 0.54 -16.82
C LEU A 148 -12.02 -0.02 -16.31
N GLU A 149 -12.96 -0.33 -17.21
CA GLU A 149 -14.22 -0.96 -16.83
C GLU A 149 -14.00 -2.38 -16.26
N GLU A 150 -13.08 -3.14 -16.83
CA GLU A 150 -12.67 -4.44 -16.29
C GLU A 150 -12.06 -4.30 -14.89
N TYR A 151 -11.21 -3.30 -14.71
CA TYR A 151 -10.61 -3.00 -13.39
C TYR A 151 -11.68 -2.64 -12.36
N LYS A 152 -12.63 -1.77 -12.72
CA LYS A 152 -13.74 -1.40 -11.82
C LYS A 152 -14.57 -2.61 -11.42
N ALA A 153 -14.85 -3.51 -12.37
CA ALA A 153 -15.59 -4.74 -12.10
C ALA A 153 -14.80 -5.65 -11.15
N HIS A 154 -13.50 -5.74 -11.34
CA HIS A 154 -12.62 -6.51 -10.46
C HIS A 154 -12.59 -5.94 -9.04
N VAL A 155 -12.47 -4.63 -8.90
CA VAL A 155 -12.52 -3.95 -7.59
C VAL A 155 -13.86 -4.23 -6.89
N LYS A 156 -14.96 -4.10 -7.61
CA LYS A 156 -16.28 -4.41 -7.06
C LYS A 156 -16.38 -5.86 -6.59
N ALA A 157 -15.89 -6.79 -7.40
CA ALA A 157 -15.94 -8.22 -7.09
C ALA A 157 -15.11 -8.58 -5.84
N PHE A 158 -13.88 -8.08 -5.71
CA PHE A 158 -13.08 -8.41 -4.52
C PHE A 158 -13.60 -7.73 -3.27
N ARG A 159 -14.18 -6.52 -3.38
CA ARG A 159 -14.81 -5.86 -2.23
C ARG A 159 -15.99 -6.67 -1.70
N GLU A 160 -16.85 -7.16 -2.59
CA GLU A 160 -17.98 -8.01 -2.21
C GLU A 160 -17.51 -9.30 -1.56
N LYS A 161 -16.51 -9.96 -2.15
CA LYS A 161 -15.94 -11.21 -1.64
C LYS A 161 -15.31 -11.04 -0.27
N LEU A 162 -14.58 -9.95 -0.06
CA LEU A 162 -13.87 -9.66 1.20
C LEU A 162 -14.73 -8.89 2.20
N LYS A 163 -15.92 -8.44 1.80
CA LYS A 163 -16.83 -7.63 2.62
C LYS A 163 -16.18 -6.33 3.13
N ILE A 164 -15.54 -5.64 2.24
CA ILE A 164 -14.83 -4.39 2.53
C ILE A 164 -15.38 -3.21 1.74
#